data_240a83a465dd05be54fca4fd67f2973d
#
_entry.id   240a83a465dd05be54fca4fd67f2973d
#
_cell.length_a   1.000
_cell.length_b   1.000
_cell.length_c   1.000
_cell.angle_alpha   90.00
_cell.angle_beta   90.00
_cell.angle_gamma   90.00
#
_symmetry.space_group_name_H-M   'P 1'
#
loop_
_entity.id
_entity.type
_entity.pdbx_description
1 polymer ?
#
loop_
_entity_poly.entity_id
_entity_poly.type
_entity_poly.pdbx_seq_one_letter_code
_entity_poly.pdbx_strand_id
1 'polypeptide(L)'
;MESKKKAIYVHGLGSGAASTTIDIVRKVFSDYEWTPVEVNEDPVDSVNIINHTIGQLHPALLMGTSLGGLYLMYADMDSCEDNAIRFIFNPACDIARVIRETIGFGTKEYFVPRLDGIQEYVLDESVCARFENFIAGYQPTSGKRDYAMFSIKDELIGPAGVRNNQRVCYEAGYRILLDWEGGHRLRCQTLRLSRTHLFDERKTKYRVGDRVLFKTSEPGEHFLRYYGEGGPMDPRARRKEEFVGAIKSIYLESTPQLYYAVTVAPLSSFYCSFVSEKDIMRLATEEDLGRLC
;
A
#
# COMPACT_ATOMS: atom_id res chain seq x y z
N MET A 1 -2.81 30.49 -15.56
CA MET A 1 -2.52 29.06 -15.36
C MET A 1 -2.79 28.77 -13.89
N GLU A 2 -3.63 27.80 -13.60
CA GLU A 2 -3.78 27.33 -12.21
C GLU A 2 -2.42 26.82 -11.69
N SER A 3 -2.07 27.18 -10.47
CA SER A 3 -0.86 26.65 -9.82
C SER A 3 -1.00 25.14 -9.66
N LYS A 4 0.06 24.38 -9.95
CA LYS A 4 0.05 22.93 -9.71
C LYS A 4 -0.12 22.67 -8.22
N LYS A 5 -0.86 21.62 -7.87
CA LYS A 5 -0.95 21.12 -6.51
C LYS A 5 0.41 20.57 -6.06
N LYS A 6 0.74 20.82 -4.80
CA LYS A 6 2.01 20.33 -4.23
C LYS A 6 1.92 18.86 -3.88
N ALA A 7 3.01 18.14 -4.05
CA ALA A 7 3.14 16.74 -3.66
C ALA A 7 4.53 16.45 -3.12
N ILE A 8 4.63 15.48 -2.21
CA ILE A 8 5.91 14.99 -1.69
C ILE A 8 6.14 13.53 -2.09
N TYR A 9 7.41 13.18 -2.29
CA TYR A 9 7.85 11.82 -2.52
C TYR A 9 8.92 11.42 -1.52
N VAL A 10 8.75 10.28 -0.85
CA VAL A 10 9.68 9.73 0.13
C VAL A 10 10.28 8.42 -0.41
N HIS A 11 11.59 8.39 -0.53
CA HIS A 11 12.34 7.26 -1.10
C HIS A 11 12.49 6.07 -0.12
N GLY A 12 12.87 4.90 -0.65
CA GLY A 12 13.18 3.71 0.14
C GLY A 12 14.62 3.67 0.69
N LEU A 13 14.91 2.64 1.47
CA LEU A 13 16.24 2.39 2.05
C LEU A 13 17.32 2.32 0.96
N GLY A 14 18.48 2.91 1.23
CA GLY A 14 19.63 2.94 0.31
C GLY A 14 19.43 3.82 -0.93
N SER A 15 18.35 4.57 -1.02
CA SER A 15 18.04 5.48 -2.11
C SER A 15 18.20 6.94 -1.66
N GLY A 16 17.81 7.89 -2.50
CA GLY A 16 17.85 9.31 -2.22
C GLY A 16 16.78 10.08 -2.96
N ALA A 17 16.63 11.34 -2.62
CA ALA A 17 15.65 12.26 -3.22
C ALA A 17 15.81 12.42 -4.73
N ALA A 18 17.00 12.21 -5.28
CA ALA A 18 17.30 12.28 -6.73
C ALA A 18 17.15 10.93 -7.45
N SER A 19 16.41 9.96 -6.88
CA SER A 19 16.25 8.63 -7.47
C SER A 19 15.48 8.65 -8.79
N THR A 20 15.73 7.68 -9.66
CA THR A 20 14.96 7.50 -10.92
C THR A 20 13.47 7.26 -10.68
N THR A 21 13.08 6.82 -9.49
CA THR A 21 11.68 6.63 -9.14
C THR A 21 10.90 7.94 -9.11
N ILE A 22 11.51 9.05 -8.62
CA ILE A 22 10.84 10.35 -8.65
C ILE A 22 10.60 10.83 -10.08
N ASP A 23 11.46 10.50 -11.04
CA ASP A 23 11.25 10.87 -12.44
C ASP A 23 10.05 10.11 -13.04
N ILE A 24 9.88 8.83 -12.69
CA ILE A 24 8.71 8.06 -13.07
C ILE A 24 7.45 8.67 -12.45
N VAL A 25 7.50 9.05 -11.17
CA VAL A 25 6.40 9.69 -10.46
C VAL A 25 6.02 11.03 -11.11
N ARG A 26 6.98 11.90 -11.36
CA ARG A 26 6.80 13.19 -12.06
C ARG A 26 6.17 13.02 -13.44
N LYS A 27 6.57 11.98 -14.18
CA LYS A 27 6.03 11.69 -15.50
C LYS A 27 4.57 11.26 -15.46
N VAL A 28 4.20 10.43 -14.48
CA VAL A 28 2.84 9.90 -14.37
C VAL A 28 1.89 10.91 -13.73
N PHE A 29 2.35 11.68 -12.75
CA PHE A 29 1.59 12.70 -12.03
C PHE A 29 2.13 14.10 -12.36
N SER A 30 2.15 14.44 -13.63
CA SER A 30 2.73 15.68 -14.16
C SER A 30 1.94 16.96 -13.82
N ASP A 31 0.73 16.82 -13.32
CA ASP A 31 -0.16 17.85 -12.82
C ASP A 31 0.20 18.31 -11.38
N TYR A 32 1.16 17.64 -10.73
CA TYR A 32 1.69 18.00 -9.42
C TYR A 32 3.08 18.64 -9.50
N GLU A 33 3.35 19.53 -8.55
CA GLU A 33 4.71 20.02 -8.24
C GLU A 33 5.29 19.12 -7.16
N TRP A 34 6.31 18.34 -7.51
CA TRP A 34 6.90 17.33 -6.64
C TRP A 34 8.11 17.81 -5.88
N THR A 35 8.08 17.69 -4.56
CA THR A 35 9.22 17.84 -3.67
C THR A 35 9.66 16.46 -3.17
N PRO A 36 10.80 15.94 -3.60
CA PRO A 36 11.39 14.74 -3.02
C PRO A 36 11.95 15.06 -1.64
N VAL A 37 11.70 14.17 -0.66
CA VAL A 37 12.15 14.32 0.72
C VAL A 37 13.30 13.38 0.97
N GLU A 38 14.44 13.92 1.42
CA GLU A 38 15.59 13.12 1.86
C GLU A 38 15.36 12.61 3.27
N VAL A 39 15.44 11.30 3.46
CA VAL A 39 15.25 10.61 4.75
C VAL A 39 16.44 9.69 5.03
N ASN A 40 16.59 9.26 6.27
CA ASN A 40 17.71 8.40 6.72
C ASN A 40 17.19 7.12 7.40
N GLU A 41 18.09 6.36 8.03
CA GLU A 41 17.80 5.10 8.70
C GLU A 41 17.32 5.27 10.16
N ASP A 42 17.15 6.51 10.63
CA ASP A 42 16.48 6.80 11.89
C ASP A 42 15.00 7.13 11.65
N PRO A 43 14.07 6.29 12.15
CA PRO A 43 12.65 6.49 11.87
C PRO A 43 12.07 7.75 12.52
N VAL A 44 12.56 8.15 13.68
CA VAL A 44 12.06 9.37 14.37
C VAL A 44 12.49 10.62 13.61
N ASP A 45 13.76 10.70 13.24
CA ASP A 45 14.29 11.83 12.47
C ASP A 45 13.61 11.93 11.11
N SER A 46 13.46 10.80 10.43
CA SER A 46 12.83 10.75 9.10
C SER A 46 11.37 11.19 9.13
N VAL A 47 10.58 10.75 10.11
CA VAL A 47 9.20 11.20 10.26
C VAL A 47 9.13 12.69 10.61
N ASN A 48 10.05 13.19 11.44
CA ASN A 48 10.13 14.62 11.76
C ASN A 48 10.46 15.48 10.53
N ILE A 49 11.39 15.04 9.67
CA ILE A 49 11.71 15.70 8.41
C ILE A 49 10.48 15.73 7.49
N ILE A 50 9.77 14.62 7.38
CA ILE A 50 8.55 14.51 6.58
C ILE A 50 7.48 15.47 7.11
N ASN A 51 7.21 15.47 8.43
CA ASN A 51 6.20 16.34 9.06
C ASN A 51 6.54 17.82 8.89
N HIS A 52 7.82 18.19 9.02
CA HIS A 52 8.27 19.56 8.75
C HIS A 52 7.99 19.95 7.29
N THR A 53 8.29 19.06 6.33
CA THR A 53 8.03 19.30 4.91
C THR A 53 6.53 19.42 4.62
N ILE A 54 5.70 18.56 5.24
CA ILE A 54 4.23 18.65 5.14
C ILE A 54 3.73 20.01 5.65
N GLY A 55 4.20 20.44 6.82
CA GLY A 55 3.80 21.72 7.41
C GLY A 55 4.19 22.95 6.59
N GLN A 56 5.27 22.87 5.78
CA GLN A 56 5.68 23.93 4.87
C GLN A 56 4.91 23.93 3.54
N LEU A 57 4.58 22.75 3.03
CA LEU A 57 4.06 22.61 1.68
C LEU A 57 2.54 22.46 1.60
N HIS A 58 1.90 21.93 2.64
CA HIS A 58 0.49 21.55 2.66
C HIS A 58 0.13 20.68 1.43
N PRO A 59 0.76 19.51 1.26
CA PRO A 59 0.64 18.75 0.02
C PRO A 59 -0.76 18.14 -0.16
N ALA A 60 -1.18 18.04 -1.43
CA ALA A 60 -2.40 17.33 -1.83
C ALA A 60 -2.15 15.83 -2.10
N LEU A 61 -0.88 15.43 -2.28
CA LEU A 61 -0.50 14.04 -2.54
C LEU A 61 0.83 13.73 -1.85
N LEU A 62 0.84 12.65 -1.08
CA LEU A 62 2.03 12.08 -0.46
C LEU A 62 2.26 10.71 -1.06
N MET A 63 3.47 10.45 -1.52
CA MET A 63 3.84 9.15 -2.09
C MET A 63 5.13 8.65 -1.48
N GLY A 64 5.15 7.38 -1.06
CA GLY A 64 6.35 6.74 -0.51
C GLY A 64 6.52 5.31 -0.98
N THR A 65 7.78 4.88 -1.09
CA THR A 65 8.12 3.52 -1.52
C THR A 65 8.95 2.81 -0.45
N SER A 66 8.69 1.54 -0.21
CA SER A 66 9.46 0.71 0.72
C SER A 66 9.56 1.37 2.11
N LEU A 67 10.77 1.70 2.59
CA LEU A 67 11.01 2.39 3.86
C LEU A 67 10.30 3.76 3.90
N GLY A 68 10.32 4.52 2.80
CA GLY A 68 9.57 5.79 2.71
C GLY A 68 8.06 5.59 2.82
N GLY A 69 7.55 4.45 2.38
CA GLY A 69 6.16 4.04 2.61
C GLY A 69 5.86 3.79 4.09
N LEU A 70 6.78 3.11 4.81
CA LEU A 70 6.67 2.93 6.25
C LEU A 70 6.64 4.29 6.97
N TYR A 71 7.56 5.19 6.69
CA TYR A 71 7.61 6.51 7.34
C TYR A 71 6.34 7.33 7.12
N LEU A 72 5.79 7.29 5.90
CA LEU A 72 4.53 7.98 5.62
C LEU A 72 3.34 7.42 6.40
N MET A 73 3.38 6.17 6.87
CA MET A 73 2.32 5.64 7.75
C MET A 73 2.25 6.38 9.09
N TYR A 74 3.35 6.99 9.53
CA TYR A 74 3.45 7.72 10.79
C TYR A 74 3.48 9.24 10.61
N ALA A 75 3.40 9.73 9.38
CA ALA A 75 3.40 11.15 9.09
C ALA A 75 2.08 11.80 9.52
N ASP A 76 2.17 13.03 10.00
CA ASP A 76 1.01 13.83 10.38
C ASP A 76 0.29 14.34 9.13
N MET A 77 -1.00 13.99 9.01
CA MET A 77 -1.84 14.37 7.88
C MET A 77 -2.62 15.67 8.11
N ASP A 78 -2.61 16.22 9.32
CA ASP A 78 -3.45 17.38 9.69
C ASP A 78 -3.04 18.66 8.97
N SER A 79 -1.76 18.77 8.60
CA SER A 79 -1.22 19.90 7.83
C SER A 79 -1.30 19.74 6.31
N CYS A 80 -1.87 18.66 5.82
CA CYS A 80 -2.11 18.44 4.39
C CYS A 80 -3.38 19.17 3.90
N GLU A 81 -3.59 19.22 2.57
CA GLU A 81 -4.89 19.63 2.03
C GLU A 81 -6.02 18.71 2.55
N ASP A 82 -7.24 19.25 2.70
CA ASP A 82 -8.41 18.51 3.26
C ASP A 82 -8.72 17.17 2.58
N ASN A 83 -8.41 17.04 1.31
CA ASN A 83 -8.63 15.83 0.51
C ASN A 83 -7.31 15.21 0.04
N ALA A 84 -6.24 15.43 0.79
CA ALA A 84 -4.93 14.87 0.47
C ALA A 84 -5.00 13.34 0.35
N ILE A 85 -4.25 12.83 -0.62
CA ILE A 85 -4.09 11.40 -0.83
C ILE A 85 -2.73 10.98 -0.28
N ARG A 86 -2.71 9.93 0.51
CA ARG A 86 -1.49 9.23 0.89
C ARG A 86 -1.44 7.88 0.17
N PHE A 87 -0.42 7.70 -0.67
CA PHE A 87 -0.23 6.49 -1.44
C PHE A 87 1.15 5.89 -1.13
N ILE A 88 1.16 4.72 -0.54
CA ILE A 88 2.39 3.99 -0.20
C ILE A 88 2.53 2.73 -1.05
N PHE A 89 3.74 2.44 -1.50
CA PHE A 89 4.04 1.33 -2.38
C PHE A 89 5.04 0.38 -1.71
N ASN A 90 4.68 -0.89 -1.59
CA ASN A 90 5.46 -1.94 -0.93
C ASN A 90 6.06 -1.47 0.41
N PRO A 91 5.27 -0.90 1.35
CA PRO A 91 5.82 -0.37 2.59
C PRO A 91 6.53 -1.47 3.39
N ALA A 92 7.71 -1.16 3.91
CA ALA A 92 8.55 -2.11 4.63
C ALA A 92 8.18 -2.15 6.13
N CYS A 93 6.95 -2.61 6.46
CA CYS A 93 6.42 -2.58 7.82
C CYS A 93 7.21 -3.45 8.81
N ASP A 94 7.97 -4.44 8.35
CA ASP A 94 8.85 -5.28 9.17
C ASP A 94 10.33 -5.14 8.74
N ILE A 95 10.76 -3.89 8.52
CA ILE A 95 12.09 -3.56 7.99
C ILE A 95 13.23 -4.23 8.78
N ALA A 96 13.11 -4.35 10.11
CA ALA A 96 14.12 -4.99 10.92
C ALA A 96 14.37 -6.46 10.51
N ARG A 97 13.30 -7.21 10.21
CA ARG A 97 13.42 -8.57 9.66
C ARG A 97 14.07 -8.57 8.27
N VAL A 98 13.65 -7.65 7.40
CA VAL A 98 14.21 -7.54 6.04
C VAL A 98 15.71 -7.22 6.09
N ILE A 99 16.15 -6.36 7.03
CA ILE A 99 17.59 -6.09 7.25
C ILE A 99 18.31 -7.36 7.68
N ARG A 100 17.81 -8.07 8.70
CA ARG A 100 18.47 -9.26 9.25
C ARG A 100 18.54 -10.43 8.26
N GLU A 101 17.47 -10.68 7.52
CA GLU A 101 17.31 -11.90 6.70
C GLU A 101 17.70 -11.70 5.23
N THR A 102 17.58 -10.49 4.69
CA THR A 102 17.71 -10.25 3.25
C THR A 102 18.83 -9.28 2.89
N ILE A 103 18.89 -8.10 3.53
CA ILE A 103 19.86 -7.05 3.16
C ILE A 103 21.23 -7.33 3.81
N GLY A 104 21.23 -7.81 5.06
CA GLY A 104 22.43 -8.04 5.86
C GLY A 104 23.02 -6.79 6.49
N PHE A 105 23.81 -6.98 7.55
CA PHE A 105 24.50 -5.92 8.28
C PHE A 105 25.75 -5.40 7.58
N GLY A 106 26.25 -4.28 8.04
CA GLY A 106 27.48 -3.62 7.60
C GLY A 106 27.27 -2.26 6.98
N THR A 107 28.36 -1.64 6.54
CA THR A 107 28.33 -0.39 5.77
C THR A 107 27.80 -0.65 4.37
N LYS A 108 26.91 0.19 3.92
CA LYS A 108 26.26 0.14 2.61
C LYS A 108 26.40 1.48 1.91
N GLU A 109 26.58 1.45 0.61
CA GLU A 109 26.54 2.64 -0.22
C GLU A 109 25.11 2.98 -0.64
N TYR A 110 24.79 4.28 -0.73
CA TYR A 110 23.55 4.71 -1.34
C TYR A 110 23.59 4.49 -2.84
N PHE A 111 22.52 3.94 -3.41
CA PHE A 111 22.42 3.68 -4.86
C PHE A 111 22.34 4.96 -5.70
N VAL A 112 22.02 6.07 -5.07
CA VAL A 112 21.82 7.37 -5.69
C VAL A 112 22.51 8.43 -4.82
N PRO A 113 23.22 9.41 -5.41
CA PRO A 113 23.77 10.53 -4.66
C PRO A 113 22.68 11.24 -3.87
N ARG A 114 22.94 11.46 -2.59
CA ARG A 114 22.04 12.17 -1.70
C ARG A 114 22.28 13.68 -1.77
N LEU A 115 21.22 14.45 -1.50
CA LEU A 115 21.32 15.92 -1.48
C LEU A 115 22.16 16.44 -0.31
N ASP A 116 22.26 15.68 0.79
CA ASP A 116 23.08 16.00 1.96
C ASP A 116 24.56 15.60 1.81
N GLY A 117 24.91 14.94 0.69
CA GLY A 117 26.29 14.52 0.38
C GLY A 117 26.75 13.26 1.12
N ILE A 118 25.90 12.64 1.94
CA ILE A 118 26.21 11.38 2.62
C ILE A 118 26.24 10.26 1.57
N GLN A 119 27.31 9.45 1.55
CA GLN A 119 27.47 8.39 0.56
C GLN A 119 27.21 7.00 1.10
N GLU A 120 27.35 6.82 2.40
CA GLU A 120 27.25 5.51 3.07
C GLU A 120 26.32 5.57 4.27
N TYR A 121 25.77 4.43 4.63
CA TYR A 121 25.00 4.22 5.84
C TYR A 121 25.34 2.87 6.48
N VAL A 122 25.10 2.72 7.77
CA VAL A 122 25.39 1.49 8.50
C VAL A 122 24.11 0.81 8.88
N LEU A 123 24.03 -0.49 8.60
CA LEU A 123 22.98 -1.37 9.10
C LEU A 123 23.57 -2.32 10.13
N ASP A 124 23.03 -2.29 11.33
CA ASP A 124 23.40 -3.16 12.44
C ASP A 124 22.18 -3.48 13.31
N GLU A 125 22.38 -4.23 14.36
CA GLU A 125 21.31 -4.60 15.28
C GLU A 125 20.71 -3.37 16.01
N SER A 126 21.49 -2.32 16.21
CA SER A 126 20.98 -1.08 16.84
C SER A 126 19.99 -0.36 15.94
N VAL A 127 20.21 -0.39 14.61
CA VAL A 127 19.24 0.12 13.62
C VAL A 127 17.96 -0.71 13.66
N CYS A 128 18.06 -2.03 13.68
CA CYS A 128 16.89 -2.90 13.80
C CYS A 128 16.09 -2.61 15.07
N ALA A 129 16.77 -2.48 16.21
CA ALA A 129 16.14 -2.16 17.49
C ALA A 129 15.45 -0.77 17.47
N ARG A 130 16.03 0.23 16.80
CA ARG A 130 15.36 1.54 16.63
C ARG A 130 14.05 1.40 15.87
N PHE A 131 14.02 0.64 14.76
CA PHE A 131 12.79 0.40 14.01
C PHE A 131 11.75 -0.35 14.83
N GLU A 132 12.15 -1.42 15.55
CA GLU A 132 11.25 -2.20 16.40
C GLU A 132 10.65 -1.33 17.52
N ASN A 133 11.47 -0.54 18.20
CA ASN A 133 11.02 0.38 19.25
C ASN A 133 10.10 1.46 18.69
N PHE A 134 10.41 2.00 17.51
CA PHE A 134 9.56 2.98 16.84
C PHE A 134 8.18 2.37 16.50
N ILE A 135 8.16 1.23 15.84
CA ILE A 135 6.91 0.55 15.46
C ILE A 135 6.07 0.16 16.68
N ALA A 136 6.72 -0.26 17.78
CA ALA A 136 6.02 -0.62 19.02
C ALA A 136 5.54 0.61 19.81
N GLY A 137 6.25 1.73 19.73
CA GLY A 137 5.97 2.93 20.50
C GLY A 137 5.02 3.94 19.85
N TYR A 138 4.83 3.85 18.54
CA TYR A 138 4.00 4.79 17.79
C TYR A 138 2.85 4.07 17.08
N GLN A 139 1.74 4.78 16.89
CA GLN A 139 0.62 4.27 16.12
C GLN A 139 0.62 4.89 14.72
N PRO A 140 0.34 4.12 13.67
CA PRO A 140 0.13 4.70 12.34
C PRO A 140 -0.99 5.74 12.37
N THR A 141 -0.75 6.86 11.69
CA THR A 141 -1.79 7.89 11.51
C THR A 141 -2.78 7.45 10.43
N SER A 142 -4.00 7.91 10.49
CA SER A 142 -5.01 7.66 9.45
C SER A 142 -5.41 8.96 8.74
N GLY A 143 -5.48 8.90 7.42
CA GLY A 143 -6.03 9.96 6.58
C GLY A 143 -7.35 9.53 5.95
N LYS A 144 -8.03 10.46 5.28
CA LYS A 144 -9.31 10.17 4.61
C LYS A 144 -9.14 9.31 3.34
N ARG A 145 -7.97 9.37 2.70
CA ARG A 145 -7.68 8.75 1.41
C ARG A 145 -6.32 8.06 1.40
N ASP A 146 -6.20 7.03 2.23
CA ASP A 146 -4.98 6.26 2.39
C ASP A 146 -5.02 5.00 1.53
N TYR A 147 -3.98 4.81 0.72
CA TYR A 147 -3.85 3.66 -0.17
C TYR A 147 -2.48 3.02 0.02
N ALA A 148 -2.46 1.69 0.11
CA ALA A 148 -1.24 0.90 0.12
C ALA A 148 -1.28 -0.10 -1.03
N MET A 149 -0.29 -0.03 -1.93
CA MET A 149 -0.14 -0.99 -3.02
C MET A 149 0.97 -1.98 -2.72
N PHE A 150 0.69 -3.23 -3.00
CA PHE A 150 1.65 -4.32 -2.82
C PHE A 150 1.86 -5.07 -4.12
N SER A 151 3.11 -5.31 -4.45
CA SER A 151 3.50 -6.21 -5.51
C SER A 151 3.56 -7.64 -4.99
N ILE A 152 2.86 -8.55 -5.65
CA ILE A 152 2.81 -9.96 -5.25
C ILE A 152 4.15 -10.67 -5.42
N LYS A 153 4.90 -10.25 -6.44
CA LYS A 153 6.23 -10.81 -6.76
C LYS A 153 7.36 -10.00 -6.13
N ASP A 154 7.09 -9.35 -5.00
CA ASP A 154 8.12 -8.59 -4.27
C ASP A 154 9.22 -9.52 -3.77
N GLU A 155 10.36 -9.48 -4.42
CA GLU A 155 11.51 -10.34 -4.18
C GLU A 155 12.29 -9.95 -2.91
N LEU A 156 12.18 -8.70 -2.47
CA LEU A 156 12.90 -8.20 -1.30
C LEU A 156 12.16 -8.53 0.01
N ILE A 157 10.87 -8.26 0.03
CA ILE A 157 10.03 -8.48 1.22
C ILE A 157 9.61 -9.96 1.31
N GLY A 158 9.44 -10.59 0.17
CA GLY A 158 9.00 -11.98 0.06
C GLY A 158 7.51 -12.19 0.40
N PRO A 159 6.93 -13.34 0.01
CA PRO A 159 5.47 -13.55 0.11
C PRO A 159 4.91 -13.47 1.54
N ALA A 160 5.68 -13.95 2.54
CA ALA A 160 5.25 -13.89 3.94
C ALA A 160 5.24 -12.45 4.46
N GLY A 161 6.27 -11.67 4.13
CA GLY A 161 6.37 -10.26 4.49
C GLY A 161 5.31 -9.41 3.79
N VAL A 162 5.05 -9.66 2.51
CA VAL A 162 3.97 -8.98 1.76
C VAL A 162 2.62 -9.18 2.49
N ARG A 163 2.30 -10.41 2.89
CA ARG A 163 1.06 -10.68 3.64
C ARG A 163 1.01 -9.97 4.99
N ASN A 164 2.12 -9.98 5.73
CA ASN A 164 2.19 -9.29 7.02
C ASN A 164 2.02 -7.77 6.84
N ASN A 165 2.71 -7.17 5.88
CA ASN A 165 2.64 -5.74 5.64
C ASN A 165 1.26 -5.29 5.16
N GLN A 166 0.58 -6.11 4.36
CA GLN A 166 -0.82 -5.88 3.99
C GLN A 166 -1.74 -5.87 5.21
N ARG A 167 -1.57 -6.84 6.13
CA ARG A 167 -2.34 -6.88 7.36
C ARG A 167 -2.14 -5.60 8.18
N VAL A 168 -0.88 -5.19 8.38
CA VAL A 168 -0.54 -3.96 9.12
C VAL A 168 -1.20 -2.74 8.49
N CYS A 169 -1.08 -2.56 7.17
CA CYS A 169 -1.71 -1.45 6.47
C CYS A 169 -3.24 -1.50 6.53
N TYR A 170 -3.83 -2.69 6.41
CA TYR A 170 -5.27 -2.86 6.52
C TYR A 170 -5.79 -2.49 7.92
N GLU A 171 -5.12 -2.95 8.97
CA GLU A 171 -5.45 -2.63 10.36
C GLU A 171 -5.29 -1.12 10.65
N ALA A 172 -4.35 -0.47 9.98
CA ALA A 172 -4.15 0.99 10.01
C ALA A 172 -5.16 1.78 9.14
N GLY A 173 -6.13 1.12 8.48
CA GLY A 173 -7.19 1.77 7.72
C GLY A 173 -6.88 2.05 6.25
N TYR A 174 -5.76 1.55 5.72
CA TYR A 174 -5.40 1.73 4.31
C TYR A 174 -6.30 0.88 3.39
N ARG A 175 -6.64 1.45 2.25
CA ARG A 175 -7.22 0.72 1.12
C ARG A 175 -6.12 -0.03 0.40
N ILE A 176 -6.21 -1.36 0.33
CA ILE A 176 -5.16 -2.21 -0.23
C ILE A 176 -5.36 -2.38 -1.74
N LEU A 177 -4.30 -2.13 -2.50
CA LEU A 177 -4.20 -2.35 -3.93
C LEU A 177 -3.13 -3.42 -4.20
N LEU A 178 -3.31 -4.26 -5.23
CA LEU A 178 -2.34 -5.29 -5.59
C LEU A 178 -1.85 -5.14 -7.03
N ASP A 179 -0.54 -5.27 -7.22
CA ASP A 179 0.10 -5.43 -8.52
C ASP A 179 0.58 -6.89 -8.66
N TRP A 180 -0.13 -7.67 -9.45
CA TRP A 180 0.16 -9.09 -9.68
C TRP A 180 1.44 -9.35 -10.47
N GLU A 181 1.89 -8.38 -11.27
CA GLU A 181 3.06 -8.48 -12.13
C GLU A 181 4.27 -7.70 -11.60
N GLY A 182 4.09 -6.93 -10.53
CA GLY A 182 5.12 -6.09 -9.93
C GLY A 182 6.09 -6.85 -9.04
N GLY A 183 7.33 -6.38 -9.00
CA GLY A 183 8.33 -6.70 -8.00
C GLY A 183 8.48 -5.56 -6.98
N HIS A 184 9.57 -5.56 -6.20
CA HIS A 184 9.80 -4.54 -5.17
C HIS A 184 9.88 -3.12 -5.73
N ARG A 185 10.46 -2.95 -6.93
CA ARG A 185 10.64 -1.64 -7.55
C ARG A 185 9.36 -1.13 -8.21
N LEU A 186 9.02 0.11 -7.94
CA LEU A 186 7.88 0.79 -8.55
C LEU A 186 8.06 0.96 -10.06
N ARG A 187 7.08 0.52 -10.85
CA ARG A 187 7.08 0.59 -12.31
C ARG A 187 6.13 1.68 -12.81
N CYS A 188 6.46 2.28 -13.96
CA CYS A 188 5.62 3.30 -14.60
C CYS A 188 4.19 2.79 -14.90
N GLN A 189 4.06 1.53 -15.34
CA GLN A 189 2.75 0.92 -15.62
C GLN A 189 1.91 0.78 -14.36
N THR A 190 2.49 0.32 -13.27
CA THR A 190 1.85 0.22 -11.96
C THR A 190 1.32 1.55 -11.49
N LEU A 191 2.13 2.62 -11.60
CA LEU A 191 1.72 3.98 -11.24
C LEU A 191 0.57 4.51 -12.12
N ARG A 192 0.58 4.24 -13.42
CA ARG A 192 -0.50 4.66 -14.32
C ARG A 192 -1.83 4.01 -13.96
N LEU A 193 -1.82 2.72 -13.66
CA LEU A 193 -3.00 1.99 -13.18
C LEU A 193 -3.48 2.55 -11.84
N SER A 194 -2.54 2.76 -10.89
CA SER A 194 -2.85 3.34 -9.58
C SER A 194 -3.49 4.72 -9.73
N ARG A 195 -2.92 5.59 -10.57
CA ARG A 195 -3.46 6.93 -10.80
C ARG A 195 -4.93 6.89 -11.24
N THR A 196 -5.29 5.97 -12.14
CA THR A 196 -6.68 5.81 -12.57
C THR A 196 -7.59 5.52 -11.37
N HIS A 197 -7.17 4.68 -10.43
CA HIS A 197 -7.97 4.35 -9.25
C HIS A 197 -7.97 5.43 -8.16
N LEU A 198 -6.83 6.11 -7.96
CA LEU A 198 -6.72 7.16 -6.95
C LEU A 198 -7.60 8.38 -7.28
N PHE A 199 -7.79 8.69 -8.57
CA PHE A 199 -8.47 9.90 -9.00
C PHE A 199 -9.77 9.67 -9.76
N ASP A 200 -10.03 8.45 -10.21
CA ASP A 200 -11.23 8.10 -10.96
C ASP A 200 -12.00 6.95 -10.29
N GLU A 201 -12.38 7.16 -9.03
CA GLU A 201 -13.23 6.21 -8.27
C GLU A 201 -14.56 5.92 -8.99
N ARG A 202 -14.96 6.79 -9.94
CA ARG A 202 -16.19 6.60 -10.73
C ARG A 202 -16.09 5.48 -11.77
N LYS A 203 -14.88 5.02 -12.11
CA LYS A 203 -14.70 3.87 -13.03
C LYS A 203 -14.87 2.53 -12.34
N THR A 204 -14.83 2.48 -11.02
CA THR A 204 -15.18 1.29 -10.27
C THR A 204 -16.70 1.29 -10.04
N LYS A 205 -17.37 0.22 -10.44
CA LYS A 205 -18.81 0.06 -10.23
C LYS A 205 -19.18 0.04 -8.76
N TYR A 206 -18.28 -0.47 -7.93
CA TYR A 206 -18.46 -0.61 -6.49
C TYR A 206 -17.34 0.09 -5.73
N ARG A 207 -17.61 0.47 -4.47
CA ARG A 207 -16.67 1.23 -3.61
C ARG A 207 -16.27 0.41 -2.38
N VAL A 208 -15.15 0.77 -1.79
CA VAL A 208 -14.79 0.26 -0.46
C VAL A 208 -15.88 0.65 0.54
N GLY A 209 -16.34 -0.32 1.32
CA GLY A 209 -17.47 -0.18 2.24
C GLY A 209 -18.81 -0.65 1.69
N ASP A 210 -18.97 -0.77 0.37
CA ASP A 210 -20.19 -1.32 -0.21
C ASP A 210 -20.41 -2.75 0.26
N ARG A 211 -21.67 -3.07 0.58
CA ARG A 211 -22.10 -4.45 0.82
C ARG A 211 -22.66 -5.01 -0.48
N VAL A 212 -22.14 -6.15 -0.88
CA VAL A 212 -22.47 -6.75 -2.19
C VAL A 212 -22.94 -8.19 -2.05
N LEU A 213 -23.88 -8.57 -2.89
CA LEU A 213 -24.22 -9.97 -3.16
C LEU A 213 -23.36 -10.43 -4.35
N PHE A 214 -22.62 -11.50 -4.18
CA PHE A 214 -21.74 -12.03 -5.21
C PHE A 214 -21.75 -13.55 -5.26
N LYS A 215 -21.31 -14.10 -6.38
CA LYS A 215 -21.17 -15.52 -6.62
C LYS A 215 -19.83 -15.79 -7.27
N THR A 216 -18.99 -16.60 -6.67
CA THR A 216 -17.67 -16.87 -7.22
C THR A 216 -17.78 -17.80 -8.43
N SER A 217 -17.30 -17.38 -9.60
CA SER A 217 -17.29 -18.19 -10.82
C SER A 217 -16.10 -19.16 -10.86
N GLU A 218 -15.00 -18.79 -10.23
CA GLU A 218 -13.76 -19.56 -10.17
C GLU A 218 -13.20 -19.53 -8.73
N PRO A 219 -13.66 -20.44 -7.87
CA PRO A 219 -13.20 -20.48 -6.49
C PRO A 219 -11.75 -21.00 -6.47
N GLY A 220 -10.79 -20.15 -6.31
CA GLY A 220 -9.52 -20.63 -5.84
C GLY A 220 -8.28 -20.34 -6.64
N GLU A 221 -8.29 -20.12 -7.97
CA GLU A 221 -7.02 -19.89 -8.66
C GLU A 221 -6.31 -18.61 -8.18
N HIS A 222 -7.03 -17.50 -8.02
CA HIS A 222 -6.44 -16.27 -7.52
C HIS A 222 -6.13 -16.34 -6.02
N PHE A 223 -7.00 -16.98 -5.25
CA PHE A 223 -6.79 -17.17 -3.82
C PHE A 223 -5.61 -18.13 -3.57
N LEU A 224 -5.49 -19.22 -4.30
CA LEU A 224 -4.37 -20.18 -4.20
C LEU A 224 -3.04 -19.58 -4.64
N ARG A 225 -3.03 -18.73 -5.67
CA ARG A 225 -1.82 -18.00 -6.09
C ARG A 225 -1.31 -17.05 -5.03
N TYR A 226 -2.21 -16.47 -4.24
CA TYR A 226 -1.86 -15.46 -3.26
C TYR A 226 -1.49 -16.03 -1.89
N TYR A 227 -2.23 -17.04 -1.41
CA TYR A 227 -2.03 -17.60 -0.07
C TYR A 227 -1.22 -18.91 -0.05
N GLY A 228 -0.82 -19.41 -1.20
CA GLY A 228 -0.10 -20.68 -1.37
C GLY A 228 -1.01 -21.90 -1.25
N GLU A 229 -0.48 -23.05 -1.68
CA GLU A 229 -1.15 -24.35 -1.51
C GLU A 229 -1.36 -24.62 -0.01
N GLY A 230 -2.60 -24.66 0.46
CA GLY A 230 -2.94 -24.95 1.84
C GLY A 230 -3.55 -23.79 2.65
N GLY A 231 -3.75 -22.61 2.04
CA GLY A 231 -4.55 -21.57 2.71
C GLY A 231 -6.00 -22.04 2.94
N PRO A 232 -6.61 -21.67 4.08
CA PRO A 232 -7.97 -22.10 4.38
C PRO A 232 -8.94 -21.48 3.37
N MET A 233 -9.45 -22.30 2.47
CA MET A 233 -10.49 -21.91 1.54
C MET A 233 -11.85 -22.19 2.18
N ASP A 234 -12.73 -21.18 2.17
CA ASP A 234 -14.10 -21.38 2.63
C ASP A 234 -14.74 -22.52 1.79
N PRO A 235 -15.16 -23.63 2.42
CA PRO A 235 -15.78 -24.75 1.70
C PRO A 235 -16.99 -24.35 0.86
N ARG A 236 -17.68 -23.24 1.22
CA ARG A 236 -18.83 -22.68 0.50
C ARG A 236 -18.40 -22.09 -0.85
N ALA A 237 -17.21 -21.50 -0.92
CA ALA A 237 -16.67 -20.97 -2.19
C ALA A 237 -16.52 -22.06 -3.26
N ARG A 238 -16.24 -23.32 -2.83
CA ARG A 238 -16.18 -24.48 -3.73
C ARG A 238 -17.55 -24.85 -4.32
N ARG A 239 -18.65 -24.50 -3.65
CA ARG A 239 -20.01 -24.87 -4.08
C ARG A 239 -20.66 -23.82 -4.97
N LYS A 240 -19.96 -22.73 -5.30
CA LYS A 240 -20.51 -21.61 -6.09
C LYS A 240 -21.80 -21.02 -5.51
N GLU A 241 -21.89 -20.97 -4.18
CA GLU A 241 -23.02 -20.38 -3.47
C GLU A 241 -22.99 -18.85 -3.56
N GLU A 242 -24.11 -18.22 -3.30
CA GLU A 242 -24.22 -16.77 -3.19
C GLU A 242 -23.77 -16.33 -1.80
N PHE A 243 -23.04 -15.24 -1.76
CA PHE A 243 -22.50 -14.65 -0.54
C PHE A 243 -22.85 -13.19 -0.45
N VAL A 244 -23.02 -12.71 0.76
CA VAL A 244 -23.04 -11.29 1.07
C VAL A 244 -21.75 -10.93 1.81
N GLY A 245 -21.12 -9.84 1.38
CA GLY A 245 -19.89 -9.38 2.01
C GLY A 245 -19.68 -7.89 1.81
N ALA A 246 -18.73 -7.33 2.58
CA ALA A 246 -18.34 -5.94 2.46
C ALA A 246 -17.03 -5.82 1.68
N ILE A 247 -16.99 -4.95 0.69
CA ILE A 247 -15.77 -4.64 -0.06
C ILE A 247 -14.79 -3.93 0.87
N LYS A 248 -13.61 -4.50 1.02
CA LYS A 248 -12.52 -3.96 1.85
C LYS A 248 -11.42 -3.33 1.04
N SER A 249 -11.17 -3.83 -0.16
CA SER A 249 -10.11 -3.34 -1.03
C SER A 249 -10.46 -3.54 -2.49
N ILE A 250 -9.85 -2.74 -3.35
CA ILE A 250 -9.95 -2.85 -4.81
C ILE A 250 -8.57 -3.24 -5.33
N TYR A 251 -8.52 -4.25 -6.19
CA TYR A 251 -7.28 -4.80 -6.73
C TYR A 251 -7.05 -4.38 -8.16
N LEU A 252 -5.82 -3.92 -8.41
CA LEU A 252 -5.34 -3.61 -9.74
C LEU A 252 -4.60 -4.81 -10.31
N GLU A 253 -5.04 -5.27 -11.45
CA GLU A 253 -4.25 -6.16 -12.28
C GLU A 253 -3.58 -5.38 -13.42
N SER A 254 -2.54 -5.97 -14.01
CA SER A 254 -1.97 -5.51 -15.27
C SER A 254 -2.95 -5.68 -16.44
N THR A 255 -4.02 -6.42 -16.23
CA THR A 255 -5.17 -6.58 -17.14
C THR A 255 -6.27 -5.57 -16.78
N PRO A 256 -7.18 -5.22 -17.71
CA PRO A 256 -8.29 -4.29 -17.44
C PRO A 256 -9.33 -4.84 -16.46
N GLN A 257 -9.15 -6.05 -15.93
CA GLN A 257 -10.11 -6.68 -15.04
C GLN A 257 -9.89 -6.22 -13.59
N LEU A 258 -10.97 -5.72 -12.98
CA LEU A 258 -11.00 -5.31 -11.57
C LEU A 258 -11.41 -6.49 -10.69
N TYR A 259 -10.70 -6.62 -9.58
CA TYR A 259 -11.05 -7.54 -8.51
C TYR A 259 -11.25 -6.77 -7.21
N TYR A 260 -12.14 -7.28 -6.38
CA TYR A 260 -12.48 -6.74 -5.08
C TYR A 260 -12.15 -7.76 -4.00
N ALA A 261 -11.51 -7.32 -2.93
CA ALA A 261 -11.47 -8.13 -1.71
C ALA A 261 -12.77 -7.92 -0.96
N VAL A 262 -13.49 -8.99 -0.75
CA VAL A 262 -14.77 -8.97 -0.06
C VAL A 262 -14.69 -9.84 1.19
N THR A 263 -14.89 -9.24 2.37
CA THR A 263 -15.01 -10.01 3.61
C THR A 263 -16.41 -10.59 3.75
N VAL A 264 -16.46 -11.87 4.02
CA VAL A 264 -17.72 -12.61 4.21
C VAL A 264 -17.91 -12.90 5.69
N ALA A 265 -19.03 -12.45 6.28
CA ALA A 265 -19.41 -12.82 7.64
C ALA A 265 -19.76 -14.32 7.70
N PRO A 266 -19.50 -15.07 8.77
CA PRO A 266 -18.90 -14.66 10.05
C PRO A 266 -17.38 -14.84 10.13
N LEU A 267 -16.70 -15.00 8.99
CA LEU A 267 -15.25 -15.19 8.96
C LEU A 267 -14.55 -13.94 9.48
N SER A 268 -13.41 -14.14 10.15
CA SER A 268 -12.64 -13.03 10.69
C SER A 268 -12.36 -12.00 9.59
N SER A 269 -12.21 -10.74 9.95
CA SER A 269 -11.92 -9.61 9.05
C SER A 269 -10.72 -9.83 8.12
N PHE A 270 -9.99 -10.91 8.33
CA PHE A 270 -8.79 -11.29 7.58
C PHE A 270 -9.05 -12.24 6.40
N TYR A 271 -10.19 -12.89 6.35
CA TYR A 271 -10.54 -13.77 5.24
C TYR A 271 -11.36 -13.00 4.20
N CYS A 272 -10.69 -12.65 3.10
CA CYS A 272 -11.34 -12.03 1.97
C CYS A 272 -11.40 -13.02 0.80
N SER A 273 -12.55 -13.10 0.16
CA SER A 273 -12.64 -13.68 -1.17
C SER A 273 -12.25 -12.62 -2.20
N PHE A 274 -11.46 -13.01 -3.20
CA PHE A 274 -11.19 -12.17 -4.37
C PHE A 274 -12.32 -12.37 -5.37
N VAL A 275 -13.06 -11.30 -5.63
CA VAL A 275 -14.26 -11.33 -6.45
C VAL A 275 -14.05 -10.42 -7.64
N SER A 276 -14.18 -10.98 -8.84
CA SER A 276 -14.18 -10.19 -10.07
C SER A 276 -15.44 -9.32 -10.13
N GLU A 277 -15.35 -8.15 -10.73
CA GLU A 277 -16.52 -7.26 -10.88
C GLU A 277 -17.69 -7.96 -11.56
N LYS A 278 -17.44 -8.87 -12.51
CA LYS A 278 -18.48 -9.66 -13.20
C LYS A 278 -19.22 -10.65 -12.27
N ASP A 279 -18.60 -11.03 -11.16
CA ASP A 279 -19.16 -11.99 -10.20
C ASP A 279 -19.97 -11.30 -9.10
N ILE A 280 -19.90 -9.96 -9.01
CA ILE A 280 -20.75 -9.17 -8.15
C ILE A 280 -22.09 -8.97 -8.86
N MET A 281 -23.15 -9.52 -8.26
CA MET A 281 -24.49 -9.49 -8.84
C MET A 281 -25.14 -8.12 -8.66
N ARG A 282 -25.06 -7.57 -7.45
CA ARG A 282 -25.64 -6.27 -7.07
C ARG A 282 -25.18 -5.81 -5.68
N LEU A 283 -25.54 -4.60 -5.31
CA LEU A 283 -25.49 -4.18 -3.91
C LEU A 283 -26.44 -5.06 -3.07
N ALA A 284 -26.01 -5.40 -1.87
CA ALA A 284 -26.82 -6.19 -0.95
C ALA A 284 -27.99 -5.36 -0.40
N THR A 285 -29.16 -5.99 -0.31
CA THR A 285 -30.36 -5.42 0.32
C THR A 285 -30.42 -5.78 1.81
N GLU A 286 -31.33 -5.16 2.57
CA GLU A 286 -31.58 -5.52 3.96
C GLU A 286 -32.00 -6.99 4.12
N GLU A 287 -32.74 -7.55 3.16
CA GLU A 287 -33.12 -8.96 3.15
C GLU A 287 -31.90 -9.89 3.02
N ASP A 288 -30.92 -9.51 2.16
CA ASP A 288 -29.68 -10.27 2.01
C ASP A 288 -28.86 -10.25 3.31
N LEU A 289 -28.87 -9.12 4.01
CA LEU A 289 -28.18 -8.97 5.30
C LEU A 289 -28.83 -9.79 6.40
N GLY A 290 -30.14 -9.92 6.39
CA GLY A 290 -30.90 -10.74 7.35
C GLY A 290 -30.63 -12.25 7.22
N ARG A 291 -30.14 -12.71 6.07
CA ARG A 291 -29.76 -14.13 5.85
C ARG A 291 -28.39 -14.49 6.45
N LEU A 292 -27.64 -13.51 6.97
CA LEU A 292 -26.31 -13.69 7.59
C LEU A 292 -26.37 -13.87 9.11
N CYS A 293 -27.52 -13.64 9.71
CA CYS A 293 -27.82 -13.93 11.10
C CYS A 293 -28.50 -15.31 11.22
#